data_ec1749bf58a0437c879b3cf4a1aa9c1b
#
_entry.id   ec1749bf58a0437c879b3cf4a1aa9c1b
#
_cell.length_a   1.000
_cell.length_b   1.000
_cell.length_c   1.000
_cell.angle_alpha   90.00
_cell.angle_beta   90.00
_cell.angle_gamma   90.00
#
_symmetry.space_group_name_H-M   'P 1'
#
loop_
_entity.id
_entity.type
_entity.pdbx_description
1 polymer ?
#
loop_
_entity_poly.entity_id
_entity_poly.type
_entity_poly.pdbx_seq_one_letter_code
_entity_poly.pdbx_strand_id
1 'polypeptide(L)'
;MADTGLLCALLNIRSEDALYQSPAAGAIWETFVFAQLRSRERRAGRLGSLFFWRDRTREVDFVVDVGGRLDLFEAKWTELPGDGDTVNLNFVRTVVGKSRVSGGAVISRTPNSFLLSNGFRAVPVSDLG
;
A
#
# COMPACT_ATOMS: atom_id res chain seq x y z
N MET A 1 -3.72 16.52 -0.61
CA MET A 1 -2.99 15.40 -1.23
C MET A 1 -1.50 15.55 -0.92
N ALA A 2 -0.85 14.47 -0.57
CA ALA A 2 0.60 14.53 -0.36
C ALA A 2 1.31 14.80 -1.68
N ASP A 3 2.27 15.71 -1.65
CA ASP A 3 3.10 16.04 -2.80
C ASP A 3 4.46 15.40 -2.60
N THR A 4 4.73 14.31 -3.33
CA THR A 4 6.00 13.58 -3.23
C THR A 4 7.18 14.39 -3.75
N GLY A 5 6.95 15.29 -4.72
CA GLY A 5 7.98 16.22 -5.19
C GLY A 5 8.41 17.18 -4.09
N LEU A 6 7.45 17.74 -3.36
CA LEU A 6 7.73 18.62 -2.22
C LEU A 6 8.44 17.85 -1.10
N LEU A 7 7.99 16.64 -0.80
CA LEU A 7 8.61 15.79 0.22
C LEU A 7 10.06 15.47 -0.15
N CYS A 8 10.34 15.11 -1.39
CA CYS A 8 11.70 14.88 -1.88
C CYS A 8 12.57 16.14 -1.75
N ALA A 9 12.02 17.31 -2.06
CA ALA A 9 12.74 18.59 -1.91
C ALA A 9 13.10 18.87 -0.44
N LEU A 10 12.15 18.64 0.47
CA LEU A 10 12.38 18.82 1.91
C LEU A 10 13.44 17.87 2.45
N LEU A 11 13.53 16.66 1.91
CA LEU A 11 14.52 15.65 2.28
C LEU A 11 15.82 15.79 1.49
N ASN A 12 15.95 16.83 0.64
CA ASN A 12 17.11 17.09 -0.18
C ASN A 12 17.41 15.98 -1.20
N ILE A 13 16.35 15.35 -1.73
CA ILE A 13 16.47 14.34 -2.78
C ILE A 13 16.28 15.01 -4.12
N ARG A 14 17.33 15.08 -4.94
CA ARG A 14 17.37 15.92 -6.14
C ARG A 14 17.37 15.16 -7.46
N SER A 15 17.45 13.83 -7.41
CA SER A 15 17.47 13.01 -8.61
C SER A 15 16.73 11.70 -8.35
N GLU A 16 16.35 11.04 -9.44
CA GLU A 16 15.73 9.72 -9.37
C GLU A 16 16.67 8.70 -8.72
N ASP A 17 17.95 8.73 -9.09
CA ASP A 17 18.96 7.83 -8.48
C ASP A 17 19.09 8.10 -6.97
N ALA A 18 19.10 9.37 -6.57
CA ALA A 18 19.16 9.72 -5.15
C ALA A 18 17.91 9.22 -4.41
N LEU A 19 16.74 9.28 -5.04
CA LEU A 19 15.50 8.73 -4.48
C LEU A 19 15.62 7.21 -4.28
N TYR A 20 16.05 6.47 -5.29
CA TYR A 20 16.17 5.01 -5.21
C TYR A 20 17.14 4.56 -4.12
N GLN A 21 18.17 5.34 -3.84
CA GLN A 21 19.20 5.01 -2.85
C GLN A 21 18.95 5.62 -1.48
N SER A 22 17.93 6.47 -1.35
CA SER A 22 17.65 7.16 -0.10
C SER A 22 17.13 6.20 0.97
N PRO A 23 17.63 6.32 2.23
CA PRO A 23 17.01 5.61 3.35
C PRO A 23 15.54 5.99 3.57
N ALA A 24 15.12 7.15 3.07
CA ALA A 24 13.74 7.64 3.18
C ALA A 24 12.82 7.13 2.06
N ALA A 25 13.35 6.37 1.08
CA ALA A 25 12.57 5.95 -0.08
C ALA A 25 11.30 5.18 0.29
N GLY A 26 11.37 4.29 1.28
CA GLY A 26 10.20 3.55 1.75
C GLY A 26 9.11 4.45 2.31
N ALA A 27 9.48 5.45 3.12
CA ALA A 27 8.54 6.40 3.69
C ALA A 27 7.92 7.31 2.63
N ILE A 28 8.70 7.74 1.64
CA ILE A 28 8.22 8.54 0.51
C ILE A 28 7.23 7.72 -0.32
N TRP A 29 7.56 6.47 -0.60
CA TRP A 29 6.69 5.56 -1.33
C TRP A 29 5.37 5.36 -0.61
N GLU A 30 5.41 5.10 0.69
CA GLU A 30 4.20 4.93 1.51
C GLU A 30 3.31 6.17 1.46
N THR A 31 3.90 7.37 1.58
CA THR A 31 3.19 8.64 1.47
C THR A 31 2.52 8.80 0.10
N PHE A 32 3.23 8.45 -0.96
CA PHE A 32 2.71 8.50 -2.31
C PHE A 32 1.54 7.53 -2.49
N VAL A 33 1.69 6.29 -2.02
CA VAL A 33 0.63 5.26 -2.09
C VAL A 33 -0.60 5.71 -1.31
N PHE A 34 -0.42 6.28 -0.12
CA PHE A 34 -1.52 6.83 0.67
C PHE A 34 -2.31 7.87 -0.14
N ALA A 35 -1.61 8.81 -0.78
CA ALA A 35 -2.25 9.84 -1.59
C ALA A 35 -3.05 9.24 -2.76
N GLN A 36 -2.52 8.19 -3.40
CA GLN A 36 -3.20 7.51 -4.50
C GLN A 36 -4.46 6.79 -4.03
N LEU A 37 -4.38 6.04 -2.93
CA LEU A 37 -5.53 5.35 -2.35
C LEU A 37 -6.60 6.34 -1.91
N ARG A 38 -6.21 7.41 -1.25
CA ARG A 38 -7.15 8.45 -0.80
C ARG A 38 -7.87 9.10 -1.98
N SER A 39 -7.15 9.42 -3.04
CA SER A 39 -7.75 9.97 -4.27
C SER A 39 -8.72 8.98 -4.91
N ARG A 40 -8.35 7.70 -4.96
CA ARG A 40 -9.23 6.64 -5.47
C ARG A 40 -10.54 6.57 -4.68
N GLU A 41 -10.47 6.59 -3.35
CA GLU A 41 -11.63 6.49 -2.50
C GLU A 41 -12.52 7.74 -2.60
N ARG A 42 -11.92 8.91 -2.73
CA ARG A 42 -12.68 10.14 -2.97
C ARG A 42 -13.43 10.11 -4.30
N ARG A 43 -12.78 9.65 -5.37
CA ARG A 43 -13.42 9.53 -6.68
C ARG A 43 -14.59 8.54 -6.64
N ALA A 44 -14.49 7.51 -5.82
CA ALA A 44 -15.56 6.53 -5.63
C ALA A 44 -16.65 6.99 -4.66
N GLY A 45 -16.51 8.17 -4.04
CA GLY A 45 -17.47 8.69 -3.07
C GLY A 45 -17.42 8.01 -1.70
N ARG A 46 -16.34 7.30 -1.39
CA ARG A 46 -16.19 6.55 -0.13
C ARG A 46 -15.33 7.33 0.87
N LEU A 47 -15.86 8.42 1.37
CA LEU A 47 -15.18 9.22 2.40
C LEU A 47 -15.16 8.45 3.73
N GLY A 48 -14.00 8.48 4.40
CA GLY A 48 -13.84 7.82 5.68
C GLY A 48 -13.63 6.32 5.62
N SER A 49 -13.43 5.76 4.41
CA SER A 49 -13.23 4.32 4.22
C SER A 49 -11.79 3.87 4.40
N LEU A 50 -10.84 4.80 4.34
CA LEU A 50 -9.40 4.49 4.36
C LEU A 50 -8.82 4.74 5.74
N PHE A 51 -8.20 3.72 6.32
CA PHE A 51 -7.52 3.80 7.60
C PHE A 51 -6.37 2.80 7.64
N PHE A 52 -5.56 2.81 8.70
CA PHE A 52 -4.50 1.83 8.92
C PHE A 52 -4.88 0.91 10.08
N TRP A 53 -4.23 -0.27 10.14
CA TRP A 53 -4.42 -1.23 11.21
C TRP A 53 -3.09 -1.48 11.93
N ARG A 54 -3.12 -1.45 13.26
CA ARG A 54 -1.94 -1.70 14.08
C ARG A 54 -2.33 -2.40 15.37
N ASP A 55 -1.50 -3.36 15.77
CA ASP A 55 -1.47 -3.88 17.11
C ASP A 55 -0.04 -3.80 17.68
N ARG A 56 0.25 -4.52 18.76
CA ARG A 56 1.55 -4.44 19.43
C ARG A 56 2.73 -4.90 18.57
N THR A 57 2.51 -5.82 17.65
CA THR A 57 3.57 -6.53 16.94
C THR A 57 3.49 -6.41 15.43
N ARG A 58 2.33 -5.99 14.89
CA ARG A 58 2.08 -5.98 13.46
C ARG A 58 1.27 -4.78 13.06
N GLU A 59 1.45 -4.37 11.81
CA GLU A 59 0.65 -3.30 11.22
C GLU A 59 0.38 -3.60 9.75
N VAL A 60 -0.75 -3.11 9.26
CA VAL A 60 -1.07 -3.06 7.84
C VAL A 60 -1.14 -1.60 7.45
N ASP A 61 -0.42 -1.23 6.41
CA ASP A 61 -0.25 0.18 6.03
C ASP A 61 -1.58 0.84 5.72
N PHE A 62 -2.45 0.16 4.96
CA PHE A 62 -3.74 0.73 4.59
C PHE A 62 -4.82 -0.33 4.57
N VAL A 63 -5.99 0.03 5.09
CA VAL A 63 -7.20 -0.79 5.07
C VAL A 63 -8.31 0.05 4.49
N VAL A 64 -9.02 -0.50 3.50
CA VAL A 64 -10.18 0.14 2.90
C VAL A 64 -11.42 -0.65 3.24
N ASP A 65 -12.38 -0.01 3.89
CA ASP A 65 -13.66 -0.62 4.26
C ASP A 65 -14.70 -0.27 3.20
N VAL A 66 -15.21 -1.29 2.50
CA VAL A 66 -16.28 -1.14 1.51
C VAL A 66 -17.43 -2.03 1.91
N GLY A 67 -18.47 -1.43 2.50
CA GLY A 67 -19.66 -2.15 2.92
C GLY A 67 -19.41 -3.23 3.97
N GLY A 68 -18.44 -3.04 4.85
CA GLY A 68 -18.08 -3.99 5.90
C GLY A 68 -17.07 -5.06 5.46
N ARG A 69 -16.68 -5.08 4.19
CA ARG A 69 -15.61 -5.94 3.70
C ARG A 69 -14.34 -5.12 3.53
N LEU A 70 -13.21 -5.73 3.81
CA LEU A 70 -11.94 -5.04 3.90
C LEU A 70 -11.02 -5.40 2.74
N ASP A 71 -10.44 -4.38 2.12
CA ASP A 71 -9.28 -4.53 1.25
C ASP A 71 -8.03 -4.10 2.02
N LEU A 72 -6.99 -4.93 1.98
CA LEU A 72 -5.77 -4.73 2.75
C LEU A 72 -4.62 -4.39 1.82
N PHE A 73 -3.84 -3.36 2.16
CA PHE A 73 -2.74 -2.91 1.31
C PHE A 73 -1.47 -2.69 2.11
N GLU A 74 -0.35 -3.14 1.54
CA GLU A 74 1.00 -2.83 2.00
C GLU A 74 1.73 -2.05 0.91
N ALA A 75 2.47 -1.02 1.30
CA ALA A 75 3.34 -0.29 0.40
C ALA A 75 4.77 -0.78 0.57
N LYS A 76 5.40 -1.24 -0.51
CA LYS A 76 6.79 -1.73 -0.48
C LYS A 76 7.61 -1.10 -1.59
N TRP A 77 8.74 -0.51 -1.21
CA TRP A 77 9.69 0.07 -2.15
C TRP A 77 10.56 -1.04 -2.74
N THR A 78 9.98 -1.85 -3.62
CA THR A 78 10.68 -2.95 -4.26
C THR A 78 10.15 -3.17 -5.67
N GLU A 79 11.01 -3.64 -6.56
CA GLU A 79 10.62 -4.06 -7.91
C GLU A 79 10.19 -5.52 -7.94
N LEU A 80 10.55 -6.30 -6.91
CA LEU A 80 10.32 -7.75 -6.86
C LEU A 80 9.58 -8.11 -5.57
N PRO A 81 8.30 -7.75 -5.45
CA PRO A 81 7.50 -8.15 -4.30
C PRO A 81 7.28 -9.67 -4.30
N GLY A 82 7.15 -10.24 -3.12
CA GLY A 82 6.95 -11.67 -2.95
C GLY A 82 6.03 -11.96 -1.77
N ASP A 83 5.84 -13.25 -1.48
CA ASP A 83 4.94 -13.72 -0.42
C ASP A 83 5.33 -13.18 0.96
N GLY A 84 6.62 -12.96 1.20
CA GLY A 84 7.11 -12.39 2.45
C GLY A 84 6.57 -10.98 2.73
N ASP A 85 6.21 -10.24 1.69
CA ASP A 85 5.65 -8.89 1.82
C ASP A 85 4.18 -8.90 2.24
N THR A 86 3.53 -10.06 2.28
CA THR A 86 2.11 -10.22 2.62
C THR A 86 1.88 -10.79 4.01
N VAL A 87 2.93 -10.95 4.82
CA VAL A 87 2.82 -11.60 6.14
C VAL A 87 1.80 -10.89 7.02
N ASN A 88 1.83 -9.57 7.08
CA ASN A 88 0.90 -8.78 7.90
C ASN A 88 -0.52 -8.81 7.32
N LEU A 89 -0.65 -8.77 5.99
CA LEU A 89 -1.96 -8.91 5.34
C LEU A 89 -2.60 -10.25 5.68
N ASN A 90 -1.82 -11.31 5.61
CA ASN A 90 -2.30 -12.66 5.93
C ASN A 90 -2.68 -12.78 7.40
N PHE A 91 -1.92 -12.17 8.30
CA PHE A 91 -2.23 -12.14 9.73
C PHE A 91 -3.58 -11.48 9.97
N VAL A 92 -3.82 -10.29 9.43
CA VAL A 92 -5.09 -9.59 9.60
C VAL A 92 -6.25 -10.38 9.02
N ARG A 93 -6.08 -10.97 7.84
CA ARG A 93 -7.11 -11.82 7.23
C ARG A 93 -7.48 -12.99 8.14
N THR A 94 -6.51 -13.59 8.82
CA THR A 94 -6.75 -14.67 9.77
C THR A 94 -7.51 -14.18 11.00
N VAL A 95 -7.13 -13.03 11.54
CA VAL A 95 -7.74 -12.46 12.75
C VAL A 95 -9.19 -12.04 12.52
N VAL A 96 -9.46 -11.32 11.43
CA VAL A 96 -10.82 -10.80 11.15
C VAL A 96 -11.71 -11.80 10.44
N GLY A 97 -11.12 -12.85 9.87
CA GLY A 97 -11.85 -13.87 9.11
C GLY A 97 -11.85 -13.61 7.61
N LYS A 98 -11.66 -14.68 6.84
CA LYS A 98 -11.58 -14.62 5.37
C LYS A 98 -12.83 -14.04 4.72
N SER A 99 -14.00 -14.26 5.33
CA SER A 99 -15.26 -13.76 4.79
C SER A 99 -15.37 -12.23 4.85
N ARG A 100 -14.58 -11.59 5.72
CA ARG A 100 -14.57 -10.12 5.86
C ARG A 100 -13.51 -9.44 5.02
N VAL A 101 -12.58 -10.18 4.44
CA VAL A 101 -11.51 -9.63 3.61
C VAL A 101 -11.80 -9.97 2.16
N SER A 102 -12.12 -8.95 1.36
CA SER A 102 -12.39 -9.14 -0.07
C SER A 102 -11.13 -9.34 -0.88
N GLY A 103 -10.00 -8.85 -0.40
CA GLY A 103 -8.73 -9.02 -1.08
C GLY A 103 -7.67 -8.13 -0.49
N GLY A 104 -6.57 -8.00 -1.20
CA GLY A 104 -5.49 -7.13 -0.80
C GLY A 104 -4.31 -7.22 -1.75
N ALA A 105 -3.41 -6.28 -1.60
CA ALA A 105 -2.26 -6.19 -2.49
C ALA A 105 -1.05 -5.55 -1.81
N VAL A 106 0.11 -5.93 -2.30
CA VAL A 106 1.35 -5.21 -2.07
C VAL A 106 1.51 -4.22 -3.23
N ILE A 107 1.50 -2.93 -2.92
CA ILE A 107 1.67 -1.87 -3.91
C ILE A 107 3.16 -1.55 -3.97
N SER A 108 3.78 -1.85 -5.10
CA SER A 108 5.23 -1.80 -5.26
C SER A 108 5.63 -1.18 -6.60
N ARG A 109 6.93 -1.15 -6.87
CA ARG A 109 7.46 -0.71 -8.16
C ARG A 109 7.51 -1.83 -9.20
N THR A 110 6.69 -2.87 -9.01
CA THR A 110 6.59 -3.94 -10.02
C THR A 110 6.07 -3.38 -11.34
N PRO A 111 6.59 -3.83 -12.49
CA PRO A 111 6.09 -3.33 -13.79
C PRO A 111 4.69 -3.84 -14.13
N ASN A 112 4.28 -4.99 -13.61
CA ASN A 112 2.99 -5.61 -13.93
C ASN A 112 2.36 -6.20 -12.68
N SER A 113 1.03 -6.24 -12.65
CA SER A 113 0.28 -6.94 -11.60
C SER A 113 0.41 -8.45 -11.76
N PHE A 114 0.53 -9.15 -10.63
CA PHE A 114 0.54 -10.62 -10.62
C PHE A 114 0.01 -11.14 -9.30
N LEU A 115 -0.43 -12.40 -9.31
CA LEU A 115 -0.99 -13.07 -8.15
C LEU A 115 0.14 -13.68 -7.33
N LEU A 116 0.10 -13.47 -6.01
CA LEU A 116 0.99 -14.13 -5.06
C LEU A 116 0.36 -15.45 -4.60
N SER A 117 1.18 -16.35 -4.02
CA SER A 117 0.75 -17.72 -3.72
C SER A 117 -0.36 -17.81 -2.68
N ASN A 118 -0.52 -16.80 -1.84
CA ASN A 118 -1.53 -16.76 -0.77
C ASN A 118 -2.83 -16.05 -1.17
N GLY A 119 -3.00 -15.73 -2.45
CA GLY A 119 -4.21 -15.06 -2.97
C GLY A 119 -4.15 -13.55 -2.96
N PHE A 120 -3.20 -12.93 -2.30
CA PHE A 120 -2.95 -11.50 -2.43
C PHE A 120 -2.24 -11.21 -3.75
N ARG A 121 -2.26 -9.96 -4.18
CA ARG A 121 -1.67 -9.53 -5.44
C ARG A 121 -0.49 -8.59 -5.20
N ALA A 122 0.42 -8.57 -6.15
CA ALA A 122 1.41 -7.50 -6.27
C ALA A 122 0.96 -6.59 -7.40
N VAL A 123 0.89 -5.28 -7.15
CA VAL A 123 0.37 -4.33 -8.14
C VAL A 123 1.22 -3.06 -8.19
N PRO A 124 1.40 -2.47 -9.39
CA PRO A 124 1.90 -1.11 -9.50
C PRO A 124 0.80 -0.11 -9.16
N VAL A 125 1.19 1.13 -8.85
CA VAL A 125 0.22 2.20 -8.56
C VAL A 125 -0.77 2.40 -9.70
N SER A 126 -0.31 2.26 -10.95
CA SER A 126 -1.16 2.44 -12.14
C SER A 126 -2.36 1.49 -12.21
N ASP A 127 -2.30 0.35 -11.50
CA ASP A 127 -3.36 -0.64 -11.52
C ASP A 127 -4.31 -0.52 -10.30
N LEU A 128 -4.18 0.52 -9.52
CA LEU A 128 -5.09 0.76 -8.38
C LEU A 128 -6.49 1.25 -8.79
N GLY A 129 -6.63 1.62 -10.03
CA GLY A 129 -7.89 2.16 -10.53
C GLY A 129 -7.96 3.66 -10.40
#